data_3932ced71a76d934b0d1aebc0acc2fa0
#
_entry.id   3932ced71a76d934b0d1aebc0acc2fa0
#
_cell.length_a   1.000
_cell.length_b   1.000
_cell.length_c   1.000
_cell.angle_alpha   90.00
_cell.angle_beta   90.00
_cell.angle_gamma   90.00
#
_symmetry.space_group_name_H-M   'P 1'
#
loop_
_entity.id
_entity.type
_entity.pdbx_description
1 polymer ?
#
loop_
_entity_poly.entity_id
_entity_poly.type
_entity_poly.pdbx_seq_one_letter_code
_entity_poly.pdbx_strand_id
1 'polypeptide(L)'
;MLLKLETLEQVYPLVKDDPVRPKLPADWRIQNGREVYVLYDDQYAEQDPVLFDGPRAVICVAFTDGIALTEKDLENTTNPNTAMFYTVWSYDKGAGRQIVNEVASHIKKTREEIGRFVTLSPLTEMAERFHIRNGAVFLRKGTLCQNFEYEREKIQ
;
A
#
# COMPACT_ATOMS: atom_id res chain seq x y z
N MET A 1 14.37 4.06 5.10
CA MET A 1 13.48 4.50 6.20
C MET A 1 12.03 4.53 5.73
N LEU A 2 11.17 3.85 6.45
CA LEU A 2 9.73 3.83 6.19
C LEU A 2 9.05 4.94 6.99
N LEU A 3 8.21 5.75 6.31
CA LEU A 3 7.51 6.86 6.94
C LEU A 3 6.04 6.84 6.55
N LYS A 4 5.15 7.00 7.55
CA LYS A 4 3.73 7.21 7.30
C LYS A 4 3.49 8.70 7.07
N LEU A 5 2.84 9.05 5.95
CA LEU A 5 2.50 10.43 5.64
C LEU A 5 1.16 10.79 6.29
N GLU A 6 1.11 11.94 6.97
CA GLU A 6 -0.06 12.30 7.75
C GLU A 6 -0.76 13.57 7.27
N THR A 7 -0.16 14.32 6.36
CA THR A 7 -0.73 15.58 5.89
C THR A 7 -1.00 15.55 4.39
N LEU A 8 -1.98 16.35 3.96
CA LEU A 8 -2.29 16.53 2.55
C LEU A 8 -1.08 17.07 1.77
N GLU A 9 -0.32 17.97 2.39
CA GLU A 9 0.87 18.56 1.77
C GLU A 9 1.93 17.53 1.42
N GLN A 10 2.06 16.49 2.27
CA GLN A 10 3.02 15.41 2.02
C GLN A 10 2.55 14.47 0.91
N VAL A 11 1.27 14.18 0.84
CA VAL A 11 0.69 13.19 -0.08
C VAL A 11 0.45 13.77 -1.47
N TYR A 12 -0.05 14.99 -1.53
CA TYR A 12 -0.49 15.61 -2.78
C TYR A 12 0.54 15.56 -3.93
N PRO A 13 1.83 15.90 -3.70
CA PRO A 13 2.81 15.88 -4.79
C PRO A 13 3.11 14.49 -5.34
N LEU A 14 2.80 13.43 -4.60
CA LEU A 14 3.11 12.05 -4.98
C LEU A 14 2.00 11.38 -5.80
N VAL A 15 0.77 11.83 -5.64
CA VAL A 15 -0.41 11.17 -6.25
C VAL A 15 -0.36 11.17 -7.77
N LYS A 16 0.21 12.19 -8.37
CA LYS A 16 0.35 12.28 -9.85
C LYS A 16 1.15 11.12 -10.43
N ASP A 17 1.99 10.49 -9.62
CA ASP A 17 2.87 9.40 -10.07
C ASP A 17 2.24 8.01 -9.88
N ASP A 18 1.04 7.93 -9.30
CA ASP A 18 0.33 6.67 -9.12
C ASP A 18 -0.08 6.09 -10.48
N PRO A 19 0.53 4.97 -10.89
CA PRO A 19 0.26 4.39 -12.21
C PRO A 19 -1.05 3.61 -12.28
N VAL A 20 -1.66 3.33 -11.13
CA VAL A 20 -2.83 2.45 -11.02
C VAL A 20 -4.11 3.24 -10.78
N ARG A 21 -4.08 4.16 -9.82
CA ARG A 21 -5.29 4.89 -9.38
C ARG A 21 -5.03 6.39 -9.24
N PRO A 22 -4.55 7.05 -10.31
CA PRO A 22 -4.17 8.47 -10.22
C PRO A 22 -5.36 9.39 -9.91
N LYS A 23 -6.59 8.92 -10.11
CA LYS A 23 -7.80 9.72 -9.88
C LYS A 23 -8.27 9.73 -8.43
N LEU A 24 -7.76 8.85 -7.58
CA LEU A 24 -8.12 8.88 -6.17
C LEU A 24 -7.48 10.11 -5.51
N PRO A 25 -8.29 11.00 -4.88
CA PRO A 25 -7.76 12.24 -4.30
C PRO A 25 -6.75 11.99 -3.19
N ALA A 26 -5.82 12.92 -3.00
CA ALA A 26 -4.79 12.81 -1.98
C ALA A 26 -5.38 12.77 -0.56
N ASP A 27 -6.37 13.61 -0.28
CA ASP A 27 -7.04 13.68 1.02
C ASP A 27 -7.78 12.38 1.35
N TRP A 28 -8.43 11.77 0.36
CA TRP A 28 -9.12 10.50 0.54
C TRP A 28 -8.18 9.41 1.04
N ARG A 29 -6.92 9.43 0.59
CA ARG A 29 -5.92 8.40 0.90
C ARG A 29 -5.44 8.39 2.34
N ILE A 30 -5.69 9.46 3.09
CA ILE A 30 -5.26 9.59 4.49
C ILE A 30 -6.42 9.76 5.47
N GLN A 31 -7.65 9.46 5.03
CA GLN A 31 -8.86 9.57 5.85
C GLN A 31 -9.44 8.20 6.17
N ASN A 32 -10.16 8.13 7.29
CA ASN A 32 -11.07 7.01 7.61
C ASN A 32 -10.46 5.61 7.39
N GLY A 33 -9.35 5.31 8.08
CA GLY A 33 -8.73 4.00 8.02
C GLY A 33 -7.88 3.76 6.78
N ARG A 34 -7.50 4.82 6.07
CA ARG A 34 -6.56 4.73 4.96
C ARG A 34 -5.27 5.44 5.32
N GLU A 35 -4.15 4.86 4.91
CA GLU A 35 -2.81 5.35 5.24
C GLU A 35 -1.91 5.29 4.01
N VAL A 36 -0.97 6.22 3.95
CA VAL A 36 0.05 6.28 2.90
C VAL A 36 1.43 6.16 3.56
N TYR A 37 2.23 5.25 3.04
CA TYR A 37 3.61 5.05 3.49
C TYR A 37 4.58 5.33 2.36
N VAL A 38 5.73 5.87 2.71
CA VAL A 38 6.79 6.18 1.76
C VAL A 38 8.11 5.61 2.26
N LEU A 39 8.90 5.08 1.34
CA LEU A 39 10.24 4.59 1.62
C LEU A 39 11.24 5.64 1.15
N TYR A 40 12.09 6.09 2.05
CA TYR A 40 13.19 7.03 1.79
C TYR A 40 14.53 6.37 2.09
N ASP A 41 15.61 6.97 1.59
CA ASP A 41 16.95 6.54 1.96
C ASP A 41 17.27 6.90 3.41
N ASP A 42 17.97 6.01 4.12
CA ASP A 42 18.30 6.21 5.52
C ASP A 42 19.17 7.43 5.78
N GLN A 43 19.95 7.85 4.79
CA GLN A 43 20.80 9.05 4.90
C GLN A 43 19.99 10.34 5.13
N TYR A 44 18.69 10.32 4.86
CA TYR A 44 17.80 11.46 5.06
C TYR A 44 16.90 11.31 6.29
N ALA A 45 17.17 10.34 7.15
CA ALA A 45 16.32 9.99 8.29
C ALA A 45 16.04 11.15 9.25
N GLU A 46 16.99 12.09 9.40
CA GLU A 46 16.87 13.23 10.32
C GLU A 46 16.36 14.51 9.64
N GLN A 47 16.01 14.44 8.36
CA GLN A 47 15.60 15.59 7.58
C GLN A 47 14.12 15.47 7.20
N ASP A 48 13.48 16.62 6.91
CA ASP A 48 12.09 16.60 6.46
C ASP A 48 12.03 15.97 5.06
N PRO A 49 11.36 14.80 4.91
CA PRO A 49 11.29 14.10 3.64
C PRO A 49 10.67 14.90 2.50
N VAL A 50 9.81 15.88 2.84
CA VAL A 50 9.12 16.70 1.84
C VAL A 50 10.10 17.63 1.11
N LEU A 51 11.24 17.95 1.74
CA LEU A 51 12.24 18.85 1.18
C LEU A 51 13.26 18.17 0.29
N PHE A 52 13.20 16.83 0.16
CA PHE A 52 14.21 16.08 -0.59
C PHE A 52 13.63 15.36 -1.78
N ASP A 53 14.38 15.38 -2.87
CA ASP A 53 14.13 14.52 -4.01
C ASP A 53 14.38 13.09 -3.55
N GLY A 54 13.37 12.31 -3.42
CA GLY A 54 13.74 10.99 -3.28
C GLY A 54 12.90 10.03 -2.48
N PRO A 55 11.56 10.05 -2.62
CA PRO A 55 10.85 8.83 -2.28
C PRO A 55 11.36 7.73 -3.20
N ARG A 56 11.64 6.57 -2.61
CA ARG A 56 12.04 5.39 -3.39
C ARG A 56 10.84 4.58 -3.80
N ALA A 57 9.80 4.56 -2.97
CA ALA A 57 8.53 3.88 -3.25
C ALA A 57 7.42 4.46 -2.39
N VAL A 58 6.18 4.27 -2.85
CA VAL A 58 4.96 4.68 -2.13
C VAL A 58 3.99 3.51 -2.13
N ILE A 59 3.30 3.29 -1.02
CA ILE A 59 2.21 2.32 -0.92
C ILE A 59 1.03 2.97 -0.20
N CYS A 60 -0.17 2.69 -0.72
CA CYS A 60 -1.41 3.13 -0.09
C CYS A 60 -2.16 1.92 0.45
N VAL A 61 -2.61 2.03 1.70
CA VAL A 61 -3.25 0.94 2.44
C VAL A 61 -4.60 1.42 2.95
N ALA A 62 -5.61 0.56 2.84
CA ALA A 62 -6.91 0.75 3.50
C ALA A 62 -7.12 -0.41 4.48
N PHE A 63 -7.55 -0.08 5.70
CA PHE A 63 -7.92 -1.10 6.67
C PHE A 63 -9.43 -1.31 6.60
N THR A 64 -9.84 -2.52 6.18
CA THR A 64 -11.22 -2.79 5.79
C THR A 64 -11.87 -3.93 6.57
N ASP A 65 -13.19 -3.94 6.57
CA ASP A 65 -14.02 -5.01 7.12
C ASP A 65 -14.06 -6.15 6.08
N GLY A 66 -13.11 -7.06 6.17
CA GLY A 66 -12.97 -8.12 5.19
C GLY A 66 -12.26 -7.67 3.91
N ILE A 67 -12.22 -8.55 2.93
CA ILE A 67 -11.49 -8.32 1.67
C ILE A 67 -12.29 -7.37 0.78
N ALA A 68 -11.67 -6.26 0.38
CA ALA A 68 -12.23 -5.36 -0.59
C ALA A 68 -12.12 -5.96 -2.00
N LEU A 69 -13.20 -5.97 -2.75
CA LEU A 69 -13.27 -6.50 -4.11
C LEU A 69 -13.30 -5.38 -5.16
N THR A 70 -13.63 -4.16 -4.72
CA THR A 70 -13.71 -2.97 -5.56
C THR A 70 -13.12 -1.78 -4.83
N GLU A 71 -12.90 -0.66 -5.54
CA GLU A 71 -12.44 0.57 -4.92
C GLU A 71 -13.41 1.10 -3.86
N LYS A 72 -14.72 0.94 -4.09
CA LYS A 72 -15.72 1.39 -3.13
C LYS A 72 -15.60 0.66 -1.80
N ASP A 73 -15.26 -0.61 -1.84
CA ASP A 73 -15.10 -1.42 -0.63
C ASP A 73 -13.95 -0.94 0.26
N LEU A 74 -13.02 -0.15 -0.28
CA LEU A 74 -11.93 0.44 0.49
C LEU A 74 -12.41 1.46 1.52
N GLU A 75 -13.66 1.90 1.43
CA GLU A 75 -14.28 2.80 2.40
C GLU A 75 -14.95 2.07 3.57
N ASN A 76 -14.97 0.74 3.55
CA ASN A 76 -15.67 -0.08 4.53
C ASN A 76 -14.75 -0.39 5.71
N THR A 77 -14.69 0.52 6.68
CA THR A 77 -13.68 0.52 7.74
C THR A 77 -14.26 0.57 9.17
N THR A 78 -15.44 -0.01 9.41
CA THR A 78 -16.11 0.06 10.71
C THR A 78 -15.40 -0.76 11.79
N ASN A 79 -15.05 -2.01 11.45
CA ASN A 79 -14.35 -2.92 12.35
C ASN A 79 -13.30 -3.70 11.55
N PRO A 80 -12.20 -3.05 11.17
CA PRO A 80 -11.26 -3.61 10.20
C PRO A 80 -10.49 -4.81 10.72
N ASN A 81 -10.35 -5.81 9.85
CA ASN A 81 -9.56 -7.02 10.10
C ASN A 81 -8.59 -7.31 8.94
N THR A 82 -8.61 -6.51 7.90
CA THR A 82 -7.83 -6.74 6.68
C THR A 82 -7.09 -5.47 6.28
N ALA A 83 -5.82 -5.61 5.93
CA ALA A 83 -5.06 -4.54 5.31
C ALA A 83 -5.13 -4.74 3.80
N MET A 84 -5.71 -3.77 3.08
CA MET A 84 -5.82 -3.78 1.64
C MET A 84 -4.74 -2.88 1.03
N PHE A 85 -3.77 -3.48 0.35
CA PHE A 85 -2.78 -2.75 -0.42
C PHE A 85 -3.39 -2.45 -1.79
N TYR A 86 -3.86 -1.21 -2.00
CA TYR A 86 -4.62 -0.90 -3.21
C TYR A 86 -3.80 -0.22 -4.31
N THR A 87 -2.65 0.34 -3.97
CA THR A 87 -1.71 0.82 -4.99
C THR A 87 -0.29 0.87 -4.42
N VAL A 88 0.68 0.56 -5.25
CA VAL A 88 2.10 0.66 -4.93
C VAL A 88 2.84 1.11 -6.19
N TRP A 89 3.78 2.04 -6.03
CA TRP A 89 4.66 2.42 -7.13
C TRP A 89 6.05 2.74 -6.61
N SER A 90 7.02 2.64 -7.49
CA SER A 90 8.41 2.86 -7.12
C SER A 90 9.12 3.78 -8.10
N TYR A 91 10.09 4.50 -7.58
CA TYR A 91 10.98 5.37 -8.35
C TYR A 91 12.35 4.71 -8.52
N ASP A 92 12.56 3.56 -7.88
CA ASP A 92 13.85 2.89 -7.76
C ASP A 92 13.67 1.39 -7.88
N LYS A 93 14.59 0.72 -8.58
CA LYS A 93 14.51 -0.72 -8.76
C LYS A 93 14.55 -1.46 -7.41
N GLY A 94 13.61 -2.37 -7.19
CA GLY A 94 13.51 -3.15 -5.97
C GLY A 94 12.81 -2.46 -4.80
N ALA A 95 12.56 -1.15 -4.89
CA ALA A 95 11.94 -0.40 -3.80
C ALA A 95 10.47 -0.76 -3.60
N GLY A 96 9.76 -1.13 -4.66
CA GLY A 96 8.37 -1.58 -4.56
C GLY A 96 8.25 -2.85 -3.73
N ARG A 97 9.13 -3.82 -3.96
CA ARG A 97 9.19 -5.04 -3.16
C ARG A 97 9.51 -4.73 -1.70
N GLN A 98 10.49 -3.87 -1.50
CA GLN A 98 10.93 -3.49 -0.16
C GLN A 98 9.80 -2.84 0.64
N ILE A 99 9.07 -1.87 0.04
CA ILE A 99 8.02 -1.16 0.77
C ILE A 99 6.85 -2.08 1.12
N VAL A 100 6.46 -2.98 0.24
CA VAL A 100 5.39 -3.95 0.55
C VAL A 100 5.78 -4.78 1.77
N ASN A 101 7.01 -5.31 1.78
CA ASN A 101 7.47 -6.15 2.87
C ASN A 101 7.62 -5.38 4.18
N GLU A 102 8.14 -4.17 4.15
CA GLU A 102 8.30 -3.36 5.37
C GLU A 102 6.97 -2.89 5.94
N VAL A 103 6.02 -2.49 5.08
CA VAL A 103 4.68 -2.08 5.55
C VAL A 103 3.92 -3.27 6.11
N ALA A 104 3.94 -4.42 5.44
CA ALA A 104 3.30 -5.63 5.96
C ALA A 104 3.87 -6.01 7.34
N SER A 105 5.19 -5.97 7.48
CA SER A 105 5.86 -6.25 8.76
C SER A 105 5.46 -5.24 9.84
N HIS A 106 5.44 -3.96 9.50
CA HIS A 106 5.04 -2.89 10.43
C HIS A 106 3.61 -3.08 10.92
N ILE A 107 2.67 -3.34 10.01
CA ILE A 107 1.25 -3.54 10.36
C ILE A 107 1.10 -4.79 11.23
N LYS A 108 1.74 -5.88 10.87
CA LYS A 108 1.69 -7.12 11.65
C LYS A 108 2.13 -6.90 13.10
N LYS A 109 3.16 -6.08 13.31
CA LYS A 109 3.71 -5.80 14.63
C LYS A 109 2.88 -4.81 15.44
N THR A 110 2.20 -3.88 14.79
CA THR A 110 1.53 -2.76 15.48
C THR A 110 0.01 -2.88 15.53
N ARG A 111 -0.59 -3.76 14.73
CA ARG A 111 -2.05 -3.90 14.65
C ARG A 111 -2.46 -5.37 14.68
N GLU A 112 -2.63 -5.91 15.88
CA GLU A 112 -2.98 -7.31 16.10
C GLU A 112 -4.34 -7.70 15.50
N GLU A 113 -5.28 -6.75 15.42
CA GLU A 113 -6.61 -6.99 14.86
C GLU A 113 -6.57 -7.27 13.35
N ILE A 114 -5.48 -6.88 12.68
CA ILE A 114 -5.34 -7.10 11.23
C ILE A 114 -4.78 -8.50 11.00
N GLY A 115 -5.65 -9.40 10.55
CA GLY A 115 -5.30 -10.80 10.34
C GLY A 115 -4.96 -11.16 8.89
N ARG A 116 -5.34 -10.32 7.93
CA ARG A 116 -5.12 -10.59 6.51
C ARG A 116 -4.47 -9.41 5.80
N PHE A 117 -3.62 -9.72 4.82
CA PHE A 117 -2.88 -8.74 4.03
C PHE A 117 -3.12 -9.05 2.56
N VAL A 118 -4.01 -8.28 1.93
CA VAL A 118 -4.54 -8.59 0.60
C VAL A 118 -4.38 -7.39 -0.32
N THR A 119 -4.12 -7.62 -1.59
CA THR A 119 -4.04 -6.53 -2.56
C THR A 119 -5.37 -6.29 -3.25
N LEU A 120 -5.62 -5.07 -3.69
CA LEU A 120 -6.64 -4.75 -4.67
C LEU A 120 -5.91 -4.30 -5.93
N SER A 121 -5.69 -5.21 -6.85
CA SER A 121 -4.78 -5.02 -7.98
C SER A 121 -5.53 -4.83 -9.30
N PRO A 122 -4.98 -4.07 -10.25
CA PRO A 122 -5.55 -4.00 -11.59
C PRO A 122 -5.39 -5.35 -12.31
N LEU A 123 -6.21 -5.56 -13.35
CA LEU A 123 -6.19 -6.79 -14.15
C LEU A 123 -5.04 -6.76 -15.17
N THR A 124 -3.81 -6.65 -14.70
CA THR A 124 -2.62 -6.60 -15.55
C THR A 124 -1.65 -7.72 -15.20
N GLU A 125 -0.91 -8.18 -16.21
CA GLU A 125 0.16 -9.16 -16.00
C GLU A 125 1.28 -8.59 -15.12
N MET A 126 1.53 -7.29 -15.23
CA MET A 126 2.57 -6.62 -14.44
C MET A 126 2.25 -6.72 -12.94
N ALA A 127 1.02 -6.43 -12.54
CA ALA A 127 0.60 -6.53 -11.15
C ALA A 127 0.68 -7.99 -10.65
N GLU A 128 0.20 -8.92 -11.46
CA GLU A 128 0.27 -10.35 -11.12
C GLU A 128 1.71 -10.80 -10.90
N ARG A 129 2.59 -10.51 -11.85
CA ARG A 129 3.99 -10.90 -11.75
C ARG A 129 4.67 -10.28 -10.53
N PHE A 130 4.39 -9.00 -10.29
CA PHE A 130 4.98 -8.30 -9.14
C PHE A 130 4.62 -8.97 -7.83
N HIS A 131 3.33 -9.21 -7.59
CA HIS A 131 2.88 -9.77 -6.31
C HIS A 131 3.27 -11.23 -6.13
N ILE A 132 3.16 -12.03 -7.19
CA ILE A 132 3.58 -13.44 -7.12
C ILE A 132 5.08 -13.57 -6.87
N ARG A 133 5.90 -12.77 -7.54
CA ARG A 133 7.36 -12.76 -7.30
C ARG A 133 7.70 -12.30 -5.89
N ASN A 134 6.89 -11.44 -5.32
CA ASN A 134 7.09 -10.93 -3.96
C ASN A 134 6.55 -11.88 -2.89
N GLY A 135 6.06 -13.05 -3.27
CA GLY A 135 5.64 -14.10 -2.34
C GLY A 135 4.17 -14.16 -2.03
N ALA A 136 3.34 -13.34 -2.68
CA ALA A 136 1.89 -13.41 -2.52
C ALA A 136 1.31 -14.62 -3.25
N VAL A 137 0.13 -15.07 -2.80
CA VAL A 137 -0.63 -16.13 -3.49
C VAL A 137 -1.87 -15.51 -4.14
N PHE A 138 -2.25 -16.06 -5.28
CA PHE A 138 -3.45 -15.62 -5.99
C PHE A 138 -4.71 -15.99 -5.19
N LEU A 139 -5.65 -15.05 -5.04
CA LEU A 139 -6.93 -15.30 -4.37
C LEU A 139 -8.10 -15.36 -5.35
N ARG A 140 -8.30 -14.28 -6.11
CA ARG A 140 -9.44 -14.20 -7.03
C ARG A 140 -9.20 -13.18 -8.13
N LYS A 141 -9.93 -13.35 -9.22
CA LYS A 141 -9.96 -12.42 -10.33
C LYS A 141 -11.42 -12.06 -10.62
N GLY A 142 -11.74 -10.75 -10.48
CA GLY A 142 -13.06 -10.23 -10.80
C GLY A 142 -13.09 -9.59 -12.17
N THR A 143 -14.12 -8.79 -12.44
CA THR A 143 -14.28 -8.09 -13.73
C THR A 143 -13.45 -6.80 -13.78
N LEU A 144 -13.17 -6.19 -12.63
CA LEU A 144 -12.44 -4.90 -12.55
C LEU A 144 -11.10 -5.02 -11.84
N CYS A 145 -10.97 -5.92 -10.90
CA CYS A 145 -9.80 -6.07 -10.06
C CYS A 145 -9.48 -7.53 -9.79
N GLN A 146 -8.27 -7.78 -9.34
CA GLN A 146 -7.85 -9.08 -8.83
C GLN A 146 -7.18 -8.91 -7.48
N ASN A 147 -7.17 -9.96 -6.68
CA ASN A 147 -6.64 -9.94 -5.32
C ASN A 147 -5.56 -10.99 -5.16
N PHE A 148 -4.47 -10.60 -4.50
CA PHE A 148 -3.39 -11.49 -4.09
C PHE A 148 -3.24 -11.35 -2.57
N GLU A 149 -2.82 -12.42 -1.91
CA GLU A 149 -2.66 -12.41 -0.46
C GLU A 149 -1.22 -12.68 -0.05
N TYR A 150 -0.71 -11.82 0.83
CA TYR A 150 0.53 -12.06 1.56
C TYR A 150 0.17 -12.78 2.85
N GLU A 151 0.50 -14.06 2.94
CA GLU A 151 0.13 -14.88 4.09
C GLU A 151 0.78 -14.36 5.36
N ARG A 152 -0.03 -14.10 6.39
CA ARG A 152 0.41 -13.45 7.62
C ARG A 152 1.59 -14.15 8.28
N GLU A 153 1.58 -15.48 8.33
CA GLU A 153 2.64 -16.28 8.95
C GLU A 153 3.98 -16.17 8.23
N LYS A 154 3.99 -15.76 6.96
CA LYS A 154 5.21 -15.55 6.17
C LYS A 154 5.73 -14.12 6.25
N ILE A 155 4.95 -13.21 6.80
CA ILE A 155 5.37 -11.82 7.01
C ILE A 155 6.26 -11.76 8.25
N GLN A 156 7.45 -11.18 8.11
CA GLN A 156 8.39 -11.02 9.19
C GLN A 156 8.03 -9.82 10.08
#